data_5ed786e72e21683c535bfd608b09a93f
#
_entry.id   5ed786e72e21683c535bfd608b09a93f
#
_cell.length_a   1.000
_cell.length_b   1.000
_cell.length_c   1.000
_cell.angle_alpha   90.00
_cell.angle_beta   90.00
_cell.angle_gamma   90.00
#
_symmetry.space_group_name_H-M   'P 1'
#
loop_
_entity.id
_entity.type
_entity.pdbx_description
1 polymer ?
#
loop_
_entity_poly.entity_id
_entity_poly.type
_entity_poly.pdbx_seq_one_letter_code
_entity_poly.pdbx_strand_id
1 'polypeptide(L)'
;MKLVMRNRRLFHAGLWCRRAGWLTSAISLLCAIALFLSWHQDEVVLRQEAMAITENLNTDSARIHAVNNWVYHNKGFASNDRYFILPALGPTPIQVMERGGDCSDKSRLVAAMLNSIGIHAGLVMISPCLDCGFIHTVVEAQYENRRMVVDPIWNIDYPTGDGGFLGVMDLAGTSRGRERIVELQHQRPATDKIASIPEMDAMFDYAVAMNWKKNIVTQTAVFILRLNGYQPEFFFRPRLLEDPKLLLAIMLTIITIIAAIGGYLLEIGLRFVMMRIPRRMTCSNADKLGATDG
;
A
#
# COMPACT_ATOMS: atom_id res chain seq x y z
N MET A 1 47.50 -20.87 19.19
CA MET A 1 46.56 -20.23 20.17
C MET A 1 45.68 -19.12 19.56
N LYS A 2 46.17 -18.13 18.82
CA LYS A 2 45.35 -17.05 18.20
C LYS A 2 44.28 -17.55 17.23
N LEU A 3 44.52 -18.61 16.45
CA LEU A 3 43.54 -19.13 15.48
C LEU A 3 42.33 -19.82 16.14
N VAL A 4 42.55 -20.51 17.25
CA VAL A 4 41.48 -21.20 18.01
C VAL A 4 40.57 -20.17 18.70
N MET A 5 41.14 -19.11 19.24
CA MET A 5 40.34 -18.03 19.87
C MET A 5 39.51 -17.24 18.83
N ARG A 6 40.04 -17.03 17.61
CA ARG A 6 39.33 -16.39 16.51
C ARG A 6 38.11 -17.23 16.08
N ASN A 7 38.27 -18.54 15.98
CA ASN A 7 37.19 -19.45 15.58
C ASN A 7 36.08 -19.53 16.65
N ARG A 8 36.41 -19.49 17.96
CA ARG A 8 35.40 -19.43 19.04
C ARG A 8 34.59 -18.13 18.98
N ARG A 9 35.23 -16.97 18.75
CA ARG A 9 34.52 -15.68 18.63
C ARG A 9 33.56 -15.68 17.43
N LEU A 10 33.98 -16.17 16.27
CA LEU A 10 33.13 -16.27 15.08
C LEU A 10 31.93 -17.21 15.30
N PHE A 11 32.14 -18.32 16.01
CA PHE A 11 31.07 -19.23 16.35
C PHE A 11 30.03 -18.60 17.30
N HIS A 12 30.49 -17.92 18.35
CA HIS A 12 29.55 -17.20 19.24
C HIS A 12 28.80 -16.07 18.52
N ALA A 13 29.47 -15.30 17.66
CA ALA A 13 28.83 -14.29 16.84
C ALA A 13 27.74 -14.91 15.92
N GLY A 14 28.02 -16.04 15.28
CA GLY A 14 27.06 -16.76 14.46
C GLY A 14 25.84 -17.25 15.25
N LEU A 15 26.04 -17.74 16.48
CA LEU A 15 24.93 -18.14 17.35
C LEU A 15 24.05 -16.94 17.75
N TRP A 16 24.67 -15.80 18.04
CA TRP A 16 23.94 -14.57 18.36
C TRP A 16 23.14 -14.07 17.15
N CYS A 17 23.74 -14.02 15.97
CA CYS A 17 23.04 -13.62 14.73
C CYS A 17 21.85 -14.55 14.41
N ARG A 18 22.02 -15.87 14.61
CA ARG A 18 20.92 -16.84 14.46
C ARG A 18 19.78 -16.55 15.44
N ARG A 19 20.09 -16.37 16.74
CA ARG A 19 19.08 -16.07 17.75
C ARG A 19 18.37 -14.75 17.45
N ALA A 20 19.11 -13.72 17.06
CA ALA A 20 18.57 -12.45 16.63
C ALA A 20 17.63 -12.61 15.42
N GLY A 21 18.01 -13.40 14.40
CA GLY A 21 17.18 -13.69 13.25
C GLY A 21 15.83 -14.32 13.62
N TRP A 22 15.86 -15.37 14.48
CA TRP A 22 14.63 -16.00 14.95
C TRP A 22 13.77 -15.10 15.82
N LEU A 23 14.39 -14.28 16.69
CA LEU A 23 13.67 -13.31 17.51
C LEU A 23 13.02 -12.23 16.64
N THR A 24 13.75 -11.68 15.68
CA THR A 24 13.21 -10.71 14.70
C THR A 24 12.04 -11.32 13.93
N SER A 25 12.19 -12.56 13.43
CA SER A 25 11.11 -13.26 12.73
C SER A 25 9.87 -13.42 13.62
N ALA A 26 10.02 -13.84 14.86
CA ALA A 26 8.90 -14.01 15.79
C ALA A 26 8.19 -12.68 16.10
N ILE A 27 8.95 -11.63 16.40
CA ILE A 27 8.38 -10.30 16.68
C ILE A 27 7.68 -9.74 15.45
N SER A 28 8.32 -9.80 14.28
CA SER A 28 7.71 -9.31 13.04
C SER A 28 6.43 -10.07 12.70
N LEU A 29 6.38 -11.38 12.92
CA LEU A 29 5.18 -12.20 12.70
C LEU A 29 4.04 -11.78 13.63
N LEU A 30 4.31 -11.60 14.92
CA LEU A 30 3.30 -11.17 15.89
C LEU A 30 2.75 -9.78 15.54
N CYS A 31 3.63 -8.84 15.17
CA CYS A 31 3.21 -7.52 14.72
C CYS A 31 2.38 -7.58 13.42
N ALA A 32 2.79 -8.42 12.47
CA ALA A 32 2.06 -8.61 11.21
C ALA A 32 0.65 -9.15 11.47
N ILE A 33 0.51 -10.16 12.34
CA ILE A 33 -0.79 -10.72 12.72
C ILE A 33 -1.66 -9.66 13.40
N ALA A 34 -1.11 -8.90 14.36
CA ALA A 34 -1.85 -7.85 15.07
C ALA A 34 -2.37 -6.76 14.10
N LEU A 35 -1.52 -6.32 13.16
CA LEU A 35 -1.90 -5.34 12.14
C LEU A 35 -2.96 -5.89 11.18
N PHE A 36 -2.83 -7.15 10.76
CA PHE A 36 -3.79 -7.80 9.87
C PHE A 36 -5.16 -7.95 10.56
N LEU A 37 -5.20 -8.35 11.82
CA LEU A 37 -6.44 -8.44 12.58
C LEU A 37 -7.08 -7.06 12.78
N SER A 38 -6.26 -6.04 13.07
CA SER A 38 -6.74 -4.66 13.19
C SER A 38 -7.29 -4.12 11.86
N TRP A 39 -6.60 -4.39 10.74
CA TRP A 39 -7.09 -4.06 9.40
C TRP A 39 -8.41 -4.77 9.08
N HIS A 40 -8.53 -6.06 9.43
CA HIS A 40 -9.75 -6.82 9.19
C HIS A 40 -10.94 -6.26 9.99
N GLN A 41 -10.72 -5.81 11.23
CA GLN A 41 -11.75 -5.12 12.01
C GLN A 41 -12.20 -3.81 11.34
N ASP A 42 -11.26 -2.99 10.86
CA ASP A 42 -11.56 -1.77 10.10
C ASP A 42 -12.40 -2.09 8.86
N GLU A 43 -12.03 -3.15 8.13
CA GLU A 43 -12.75 -3.61 6.94
C GLU A 43 -14.21 -3.97 7.23
N VAL A 44 -14.48 -4.61 8.37
CA VAL A 44 -15.84 -4.93 8.81
C VAL A 44 -16.65 -3.67 9.05
N VAL A 45 -16.05 -2.67 9.70
CA VAL A 45 -16.73 -1.37 9.97
C VAL A 45 -17.01 -0.63 8.66
N LEU A 46 -16.02 -0.53 7.76
CA LEU A 46 -16.19 0.10 6.45
C LEU A 46 -17.28 -0.59 5.62
N ARG A 47 -17.31 -1.92 5.66
CA ARG A 47 -18.32 -2.71 4.97
C ARG A 47 -19.73 -2.47 5.52
N GLN A 48 -19.88 -2.44 6.84
CA GLN A 48 -21.19 -2.17 7.47
C GLN A 48 -21.72 -0.80 7.06
N GLU A 49 -20.89 0.23 7.10
CA GLU A 49 -21.27 1.57 6.69
C GLU A 49 -21.60 1.64 5.19
N ALA A 50 -20.75 1.07 4.33
CA ALA A 50 -20.99 1.04 2.89
C ALA A 50 -22.28 0.28 2.54
N MET A 51 -22.54 -0.84 3.20
CA MET A 51 -23.79 -1.60 3.00
C MET A 51 -25.02 -0.81 3.45
N ALA A 52 -24.95 -0.10 4.57
CA ALA A 52 -26.05 0.75 5.04
C ALA A 52 -26.39 1.86 4.05
N ILE A 53 -25.35 2.51 3.49
CA ILE A 53 -25.49 3.56 2.46
C ILE A 53 -26.13 3.01 1.17
N THR A 54 -25.84 1.76 0.83
CA THR A 54 -26.18 1.17 -0.47
C THR A 54 -27.32 0.14 -0.41
N GLU A 55 -28.00 -0.02 0.73
CA GLU A 55 -28.95 -1.08 1.05
C GLU A 55 -30.05 -1.27 -0.03
N ASN A 56 -30.59 -0.17 -0.55
CA ASN A 56 -31.69 -0.18 -1.51
C ASN A 56 -31.25 0.03 -2.97
N LEU A 57 -29.97 -0.10 -3.26
CA LEU A 57 -29.43 0.17 -4.59
C LEU A 57 -29.07 -1.12 -5.31
N ASN A 58 -29.59 -1.27 -6.53
CA ASN A 58 -29.51 -2.51 -7.30
C ASN A 58 -28.34 -2.52 -8.32
N THR A 59 -27.76 -1.37 -8.64
CA THR A 59 -26.65 -1.28 -9.62
C THR A 59 -25.37 -0.82 -8.95
N ASP A 60 -24.23 -1.27 -9.44
CA ASP A 60 -22.94 -0.86 -8.92
C ASP A 60 -22.67 0.63 -9.14
N SER A 61 -23.11 1.20 -10.27
CA SER A 61 -22.99 2.63 -10.53
C SER A 61 -23.74 3.47 -9.49
N ALA A 62 -24.98 3.08 -9.13
CA ALA A 62 -25.73 3.74 -8.08
C ALA A 62 -25.05 3.64 -6.71
N ARG A 63 -24.47 2.47 -6.37
CA ARG A 63 -23.72 2.26 -5.13
C ARG A 63 -22.48 3.13 -5.08
N ILE A 64 -21.72 3.21 -6.19
CA ILE A 64 -20.52 4.05 -6.30
C ILE A 64 -20.89 5.52 -6.07
N HIS A 65 -21.95 5.99 -6.76
CA HIS A 65 -22.44 7.35 -6.58
C HIS A 65 -22.87 7.63 -5.13
N ALA A 66 -23.61 6.72 -4.51
CA ALA A 66 -24.09 6.88 -3.13
C ALA A 66 -22.95 6.98 -2.12
N VAL A 67 -21.92 6.11 -2.24
CA VAL A 67 -20.74 6.17 -1.37
C VAL A 67 -19.96 7.47 -1.58
N ASN A 68 -19.75 7.89 -2.84
CA ASN A 68 -19.08 9.16 -3.14
C ASN A 68 -19.84 10.35 -2.53
N ASN A 69 -21.14 10.41 -2.74
CA ASN A 69 -22.02 11.45 -2.21
C ASN A 69 -22.02 11.47 -0.68
N TRP A 70 -22.06 10.30 -0.04
CA TRP A 70 -21.98 10.20 1.42
C TRP A 70 -20.65 10.74 1.96
N VAL A 71 -19.51 10.37 1.37
CA VAL A 71 -18.19 10.86 1.78
C VAL A 71 -18.10 12.38 1.58
N TYR A 72 -18.63 12.89 0.47
CA TYR A 72 -18.66 14.34 0.22
C TYR A 72 -19.40 15.10 1.33
N HIS A 73 -20.62 14.68 1.66
CA HIS A 73 -21.48 15.40 2.61
C HIS A 73 -21.11 15.19 4.09
N ASN A 74 -20.60 14.02 4.43
CA ASN A 74 -20.36 13.64 5.83
C ASN A 74 -18.90 13.80 6.27
N LYS A 75 -17.96 13.99 5.34
CA LYS A 75 -16.54 14.12 5.66
C LYS A 75 -16.02 15.48 5.23
N GLY A 76 -15.64 16.28 6.21
CA GLY A 76 -15.09 17.62 5.97
C GLY A 76 -13.78 17.57 5.19
N PHE A 77 -13.46 18.66 4.47
CA PHE A 77 -12.13 18.84 3.89
C PHE A 77 -11.19 19.40 4.97
N ALA A 78 -10.11 18.69 5.23
CA ALA A 78 -9.08 19.12 6.15
C ALA A 78 -7.73 18.57 5.70
N SER A 79 -6.66 19.33 5.93
CA SER A 79 -5.31 18.75 5.90
C SER A 79 -5.22 17.76 7.06
N ASN A 80 -4.89 16.50 6.75
CA ASN A 80 -4.82 15.48 7.77
C ASN A 80 -3.43 15.50 8.42
N ASP A 81 -3.33 16.10 9.59
CA ASP A 81 -2.11 16.15 10.39
C ASP A 81 -1.83 14.82 11.10
N ARG A 82 -2.75 13.86 10.98
CA ARG A 82 -2.63 12.55 11.63
C ARG A 82 -2.50 11.46 10.61
N TYR A 83 -1.48 10.68 10.80
CA TYR A 83 -1.10 9.53 9.97
C TYR A 83 -0.95 8.29 10.84
N PHE A 84 -1.05 7.14 10.23
CA PHE A 84 -0.81 5.88 10.91
C PHE A 84 0.70 5.65 11.06
N ILE A 85 1.21 5.75 12.29
CA ILE A 85 2.62 5.56 12.70
C ILE A 85 3.59 6.54 12.04
N LEU A 86 3.63 6.64 10.71
CA LEU A 86 4.59 7.47 9.95
C LEU A 86 3.86 8.39 8.96
N PRO A 87 4.32 9.65 8.77
CA PRO A 87 3.73 10.58 7.81
C PRO A 87 3.64 10.02 6.39
N ALA A 88 4.65 9.27 5.96
CA ALA A 88 4.74 8.71 4.61
C ALA A 88 3.65 7.65 4.30
N LEU A 89 3.00 7.10 5.32
CA LEU A 89 1.94 6.11 5.17
C LEU A 89 0.56 6.75 5.00
N GLY A 90 0.39 8.00 5.43
CA GLY A 90 -0.91 8.65 5.49
C GLY A 90 -1.85 8.05 6.54
N PRO A 91 -3.11 8.51 6.60
CA PRO A 91 -4.12 7.97 7.51
C PRO A 91 -4.68 6.64 7.02
N THR A 92 -5.26 5.86 7.94
CA THR A 92 -6.10 4.72 7.57
C THR A 92 -7.48 5.20 7.08
N PRO A 93 -8.20 4.41 6.27
CA PRO A 93 -9.57 4.75 5.86
C PRO A 93 -10.51 5.04 7.05
N ILE A 94 -10.36 4.32 8.16
CA ILE A 94 -11.14 4.57 9.39
C ILE A 94 -10.81 5.93 10.00
N GLN A 95 -9.54 6.33 10.05
CA GLN A 95 -9.16 7.65 10.55
C GLN A 95 -9.77 8.77 9.68
N VAL A 96 -9.83 8.57 8.35
CA VAL A 96 -10.50 9.49 7.43
C VAL A 96 -12.01 9.47 7.65
N MET A 97 -12.61 8.32 7.86
CA MET A 97 -14.04 8.20 8.15
C MET A 97 -14.45 8.96 9.42
N GLU A 98 -13.58 8.97 10.43
CA GLU A 98 -13.83 9.70 11.68
C GLU A 98 -13.66 11.22 11.55
N ARG A 99 -12.75 11.70 10.69
CA ARG A 99 -12.26 13.09 10.77
C ARG A 99 -12.31 13.87 9.47
N GLY A 100 -12.56 13.22 8.34
CA GLY A 100 -12.36 13.80 7.03
C GLY A 100 -10.89 13.77 6.60
N GLY A 101 -10.55 14.56 5.58
CA GLY A 101 -9.21 14.63 5.02
C GLY A 101 -9.16 15.41 3.71
N ASP A 102 -8.01 15.40 3.07
CA ASP A 102 -7.80 16.02 1.76
C ASP A 102 -8.34 15.14 0.59
N CYS A 103 -8.05 15.52 -0.64
CA CYS A 103 -8.49 14.78 -1.83
C CYS A 103 -7.99 13.33 -1.82
N SER A 104 -6.73 13.09 -1.45
CA SER A 104 -6.16 11.75 -1.40
C SER A 104 -6.80 10.90 -0.30
N ASP A 105 -7.06 11.50 0.86
CA ASP A 105 -7.63 10.82 2.00
C ASP A 105 -9.09 10.44 1.77
N LYS A 106 -9.92 11.39 1.29
CA LYS A 106 -11.33 11.13 0.96
C LYS A 106 -11.46 10.10 -0.17
N SER A 107 -10.61 10.18 -1.19
CA SER A 107 -10.56 9.17 -2.26
C SER A 107 -10.18 7.79 -1.72
N ARG A 108 -9.24 7.72 -0.78
CA ARG A 108 -8.87 6.47 -0.09
C ARG A 108 -10.06 5.87 0.66
N LEU A 109 -10.83 6.69 1.36
CA LEU A 109 -12.03 6.24 2.06
C LEU A 109 -13.07 5.68 1.09
N VAL A 110 -13.40 6.41 0.01
CA VAL A 110 -14.34 5.93 -1.03
C VAL A 110 -13.87 4.59 -1.61
N ALA A 111 -12.61 4.49 -2.02
CA ALA A 111 -12.06 3.26 -2.58
C ALA A 111 -12.11 2.10 -1.58
N ALA A 112 -11.78 2.34 -0.30
CA ALA A 112 -11.85 1.33 0.74
C ALA A 112 -13.29 0.84 1.00
N MET A 113 -14.26 1.76 1.10
CA MET A 113 -15.67 1.42 1.28
C MET A 113 -16.21 0.61 0.10
N LEU A 114 -15.93 1.01 -1.14
CA LEU A 114 -16.35 0.29 -2.36
C LEU A 114 -15.73 -1.11 -2.43
N ASN A 115 -14.43 -1.22 -2.17
CA ASN A 115 -13.75 -2.51 -2.15
C ASN A 115 -14.31 -3.44 -1.06
N SER A 116 -14.74 -2.90 0.08
CA SER A 116 -15.31 -3.69 1.18
C SER A 116 -16.63 -4.37 0.82
N ILE A 117 -17.40 -3.80 -0.12
CA ILE A 117 -18.66 -4.36 -0.65
C ILE A 117 -18.50 -5.07 -2.00
N GLY A 118 -17.25 -5.32 -2.43
CA GLY A 118 -16.94 -6.10 -3.62
C GLY A 118 -16.87 -5.29 -4.92
N ILE A 119 -16.98 -3.97 -4.88
CA ILE A 119 -16.80 -3.08 -6.04
C ILE A 119 -15.33 -2.70 -6.15
N HIS A 120 -14.67 -3.08 -7.23
CA HIS A 120 -13.27 -2.77 -7.46
C HIS A 120 -13.07 -1.26 -7.65
N ALA A 121 -12.30 -0.63 -6.77
CA ALA A 121 -12.03 0.80 -6.82
C ALA A 121 -10.59 1.09 -6.40
N GLY A 122 -9.99 2.11 -6.98
CA GLY A 122 -8.64 2.56 -6.67
C GLY A 122 -8.44 4.04 -6.90
N LEU A 123 -7.40 4.61 -6.30
CA LEU A 123 -7.05 6.02 -6.44
C LEU A 123 -6.38 6.27 -7.78
N VAL A 124 -6.73 7.41 -8.38
CA VAL A 124 -6.05 7.96 -9.55
C VAL A 124 -5.58 9.38 -9.22
N MET A 125 -4.31 9.62 -9.40
CA MET A 125 -3.70 10.94 -9.27
C MET A 125 -3.74 11.62 -10.62
N ILE A 126 -4.24 12.85 -10.66
CA ILE A 126 -4.39 13.65 -11.86
C ILE A 126 -3.58 14.94 -11.78
N SER A 127 -3.14 15.42 -12.94
CA SER A 127 -2.24 16.57 -13.07
C SER A 127 -2.36 17.17 -14.47
N PRO A 128 -2.13 18.48 -14.64
CA PRO A 128 -2.09 19.11 -15.96
C PRO A 128 -0.95 18.61 -16.85
N CYS A 129 0.13 18.10 -16.28
CA CYS A 129 1.24 17.56 -17.03
C CYS A 129 2.07 16.57 -16.20
N LEU A 130 2.92 15.79 -16.88
CA LEU A 130 3.78 14.77 -16.26
C LEU A 130 4.72 15.32 -15.17
N ASP A 131 5.20 16.54 -15.35
CA ASP A 131 6.22 17.16 -14.48
C ASP A 131 5.64 18.25 -13.56
N CYS A 132 4.33 18.52 -13.65
CA CYS A 132 3.64 19.53 -12.84
C CYS A 132 3.42 19.11 -11.36
N GLY A 133 3.74 17.88 -11.02
CA GLY A 133 3.31 17.28 -9.74
C GLY A 133 1.81 16.90 -9.76
N PHE A 134 1.41 16.05 -8.82
CA PHE A 134 0.01 15.65 -8.71
C PHE A 134 -0.75 16.65 -7.84
N ILE A 135 -1.79 17.24 -8.41
CA ILE A 135 -2.54 18.33 -7.80
C ILE A 135 -3.81 17.79 -7.16
N HIS A 136 -4.40 16.73 -7.73
CA HIS A 136 -5.66 16.19 -7.25
C HIS A 136 -5.70 14.65 -7.32
N THR A 137 -6.57 14.04 -6.53
CA THR A 137 -6.78 12.60 -6.49
C THR A 137 -8.26 12.30 -6.56
N VAL A 138 -8.63 11.43 -7.48
CA VAL A 138 -9.99 10.93 -7.71
C VAL A 138 -10.03 9.42 -7.54
N VAL A 139 -11.23 8.83 -7.58
CA VAL A 139 -11.42 7.39 -7.54
C VAL A 139 -11.89 6.89 -8.90
N GLU A 140 -11.23 5.87 -9.42
CA GLU A 140 -11.78 5.07 -10.52
C GLU A 140 -12.35 3.78 -9.96
N ALA A 141 -13.62 3.49 -10.26
CA ALA A 141 -14.32 2.30 -9.81
C ALA A 141 -14.85 1.49 -11.01
N GLN A 142 -14.92 0.17 -10.83
CA GLN A 142 -15.42 -0.74 -11.86
C GLN A 142 -16.91 -1.02 -11.64
N TYR A 143 -17.73 -0.94 -12.68
CA TYR A 143 -19.12 -1.34 -12.71
C TYR A 143 -19.44 -2.04 -14.03
N GLU A 144 -20.19 -3.13 -13.99
CA GLU A 144 -20.71 -3.82 -15.18
C GLU A 144 -19.68 -4.01 -16.33
N ASN A 145 -18.43 -4.37 -16.03
CA ASN A 145 -17.29 -4.43 -16.95
C ASN A 145 -16.86 -3.08 -17.57
N ARG A 146 -17.35 -1.97 -17.04
CA ARG A 146 -16.95 -0.59 -17.39
C ARG A 146 -16.24 0.05 -16.20
N ARG A 147 -15.75 1.25 -16.42
CA ARG A 147 -15.12 2.07 -15.37
C ARG A 147 -15.81 3.42 -15.29
N MET A 148 -15.89 3.96 -14.08
CA MET A 148 -16.35 5.32 -13.85
C MET A 148 -15.41 6.05 -12.88
N VAL A 149 -15.22 7.33 -13.11
CA VAL A 149 -14.51 8.22 -12.20
C VAL A 149 -15.53 8.91 -11.30
N VAL A 150 -15.21 8.98 -10.01
CA VAL A 150 -15.92 9.80 -9.03
C VAL A 150 -14.95 10.65 -8.21
N ASP A 151 -15.39 11.82 -7.83
CA ASP A 151 -14.61 12.79 -7.09
C ASP A 151 -15.30 13.13 -5.75
N PRO A 152 -14.75 12.68 -4.61
CA PRO A 152 -15.35 12.93 -3.30
C PRO A 152 -15.10 14.34 -2.76
N ILE A 153 -14.35 15.17 -3.47
CA ILE A 153 -14.13 16.58 -3.08
C ILE A 153 -15.19 17.49 -3.66
N TRP A 154 -15.61 17.22 -4.89
CA TRP A 154 -16.64 17.99 -5.58
C TRP A 154 -17.95 17.24 -5.78
N ASN A 155 -18.05 16.00 -5.34
CA ASN A 155 -19.19 15.11 -5.56
C ASN A 155 -19.58 15.04 -7.06
N ILE A 156 -18.58 14.84 -7.91
CA ILE A 156 -18.76 14.75 -9.35
C ILE A 156 -18.60 13.30 -9.79
N ASP A 157 -19.46 12.88 -10.69
CA ASP A 157 -19.29 11.79 -11.63
C ASP A 157 -19.40 12.32 -13.07
N TYR A 158 -19.02 11.52 -14.03
CA TYR A 158 -18.92 11.94 -15.43
C TYR A 158 -19.86 11.09 -16.31
N PRO A 159 -21.19 11.37 -16.30
CA PRO A 159 -22.16 10.59 -17.05
C PRO A 159 -21.98 10.79 -18.56
N THR A 160 -22.19 9.70 -19.31
CA THR A 160 -22.32 9.70 -20.77
C THR A 160 -23.79 9.93 -21.15
N GLY A 161 -24.03 10.41 -22.37
CA GLY A 161 -25.40 10.65 -22.84
C GLY A 161 -26.27 9.40 -23.03
N ASP A 162 -25.66 8.21 -22.98
CA ASP A 162 -26.31 6.89 -23.11
C ASP A 162 -26.60 6.20 -21.77
N GLY A 163 -26.47 6.94 -20.65
CA GLY A 163 -26.72 6.42 -19.30
C GLY A 163 -25.52 5.68 -18.67
N GLY A 164 -24.36 5.69 -19.31
CA GLY A 164 -23.11 5.21 -18.75
C GLY A 164 -22.31 6.30 -18.04
N PHE A 165 -21.07 5.99 -17.69
CA PHE A 165 -20.11 6.91 -17.07
C PHE A 165 -18.74 6.80 -17.74
N LEU A 166 -17.95 7.87 -17.69
CA LEU A 166 -16.60 7.93 -18.23
C LEU A 166 -15.58 7.44 -17.19
N GLY A 167 -14.65 6.59 -17.63
CA GLY A 167 -13.45 6.23 -16.88
C GLY A 167 -12.32 7.24 -17.08
N VAL A 168 -11.22 7.03 -16.36
CA VAL A 168 -10.03 7.90 -16.47
C VAL A 168 -9.51 7.99 -17.89
N MET A 169 -9.50 6.87 -18.63
CA MET A 169 -9.00 6.83 -20.01
C MET A 169 -9.90 7.58 -21.01
N ASP A 170 -11.18 7.74 -20.68
CA ASP A 170 -12.11 8.52 -21.52
C ASP A 170 -11.96 10.03 -21.23
N LEU A 171 -11.51 10.40 -20.04
CA LEU A 171 -11.31 11.78 -19.59
C LEU A 171 -9.91 12.28 -19.93
N ALA A 172 -8.89 11.44 -19.73
CA ALA A 172 -7.49 11.83 -19.85
C ALA A 172 -7.11 12.20 -21.31
N GLY A 173 -6.62 13.42 -21.48
CA GLY A 173 -6.08 13.90 -22.77
C GLY A 173 -7.10 14.03 -23.91
N THR A 174 -8.42 13.95 -23.63
CA THR A 174 -9.47 14.07 -24.65
C THR A 174 -10.17 15.43 -24.60
N SER A 175 -10.45 16.02 -25.78
CA SER A 175 -11.25 17.27 -25.85
C SER A 175 -12.65 17.07 -25.26
N ARG A 176 -13.29 15.95 -25.55
CA ARG A 176 -14.61 15.61 -24.99
C ARG A 176 -14.60 15.49 -23.47
N GLY A 177 -13.54 14.93 -22.90
CA GLY A 177 -13.35 14.87 -21.45
C GLY A 177 -13.28 16.27 -20.83
N ARG A 178 -12.48 17.15 -21.41
CA ARG A 178 -12.35 18.55 -20.94
C ARG A 178 -13.67 19.32 -20.99
N GLU A 179 -14.36 19.26 -22.13
CA GLU A 179 -15.68 19.92 -22.29
C GLU A 179 -16.66 19.44 -21.21
N ARG A 180 -16.70 18.15 -20.94
CA ARG A 180 -17.58 17.58 -19.92
C ARG A 180 -17.22 17.99 -18.49
N ILE A 181 -15.94 18.07 -18.19
CA ILE A 181 -15.45 18.54 -16.90
C ILE A 181 -15.86 20.00 -16.68
N VAL A 182 -15.64 20.86 -17.65
CA VAL A 182 -16.02 22.28 -17.60
C VAL A 182 -17.54 22.45 -17.44
N GLU A 183 -18.33 21.71 -18.20
CA GLU A 183 -19.79 21.72 -18.10
C GLU A 183 -20.25 21.36 -16.67
N LEU A 184 -19.73 20.27 -16.10
CA LEU A 184 -20.10 19.82 -14.75
C LEU A 184 -19.65 20.79 -13.67
N GLN A 185 -18.52 21.46 -13.83
CA GLN A 185 -18.06 22.49 -12.92
C GLN A 185 -19.01 23.71 -12.91
N HIS A 186 -19.45 24.14 -14.09
CA HIS A 186 -20.40 25.27 -14.20
C HIS A 186 -21.77 24.98 -13.59
N GLN A 187 -22.17 23.72 -13.52
CA GLN A 187 -23.43 23.30 -12.89
C GLN A 187 -23.38 23.31 -11.38
N ARG A 188 -22.22 23.51 -10.76
CA ARG A 188 -22.08 23.54 -9.30
C ARG A 188 -22.33 24.94 -8.72
N PRO A 189 -23.03 25.01 -7.59
CA PRO A 189 -23.16 26.28 -6.89
C PRO A 189 -21.80 26.75 -6.37
N ALA A 190 -21.47 28.01 -6.62
CA ALA A 190 -20.23 28.68 -6.20
C ALA A 190 -20.04 28.78 -4.66
N THR A 191 -20.88 28.12 -3.88
CA THR A 191 -20.86 28.14 -2.41
C THR A 191 -19.83 27.21 -1.77
N ASP A 192 -19.31 26.23 -2.52
CA ASP A 192 -18.25 25.39 -1.99
C ASP A 192 -16.92 26.17 -1.97
N LYS A 193 -16.36 26.36 -0.79
CA LYS A 193 -15.05 27.03 -0.59
C LYS A 193 -13.91 26.43 -1.43
N ILE A 194 -14.13 25.29 -2.06
CA ILE A 194 -13.20 24.54 -2.89
C ILE A 194 -13.46 24.76 -4.39
N ALA A 195 -14.57 25.39 -4.77
CA ALA A 195 -14.95 25.68 -6.17
C ALA A 195 -13.98 26.64 -6.90
N SER A 196 -12.96 27.13 -6.22
CA SER A 196 -12.00 28.10 -6.75
C SER A 196 -10.69 27.46 -7.27
N ILE A 197 -10.62 26.15 -7.53
CA ILE A 197 -9.47 25.61 -8.25
C ILE A 197 -9.66 25.91 -9.74
N PRO A 198 -8.88 26.85 -10.31
CA PRO A 198 -8.92 27.14 -11.74
C PRO A 198 -8.39 25.92 -12.51
N GLU A 199 -8.98 25.66 -13.67
CA GLU A 199 -8.44 24.71 -14.66
C GLU A 199 -8.57 23.21 -14.31
N MET A 200 -9.71 22.77 -13.73
CA MET A 200 -9.95 21.33 -13.56
C MET A 200 -9.99 20.54 -14.88
N ASP A 201 -10.34 21.17 -15.98
CA ASP A 201 -10.32 20.58 -17.30
C ASP A 201 -8.91 20.09 -17.72
N ALA A 202 -7.89 20.86 -17.35
CA ALA A 202 -6.49 20.47 -17.61
C ALA A 202 -5.97 19.39 -16.65
N MET A 203 -6.58 19.18 -15.48
CA MET A 203 -6.09 18.20 -14.49
C MET A 203 -6.11 16.76 -14.99
N PHE A 204 -6.98 16.43 -15.92
CA PHE A 204 -7.03 15.09 -16.52
C PHE A 204 -6.08 14.90 -17.70
N ASP A 205 -5.26 15.90 -18.06
CA ASP A 205 -4.30 15.74 -19.16
C ASP A 205 -3.26 14.66 -18.84
N TYR A 206 -2.96 14.48 -17.57
CA TYR A 206 -2.12 13.40 -17.10
C TYR A 206 -2.74 12.70 -15.88
N ALA A 207 -3.00 11.41 -16.02
CA ALA A 207 -3.63 10.59 -14.97
C ALA A 207 -2.85 9.30 -14.76
N VAL A 208 -2.53 8.97 -13.52
CA VAL A 208 -1.83 7.73 -13.14
C VAL A 208 -2.35 7.17 -11.82
N ALA A 209 -2.45 5.86 -11.75
CA ALA A 209 -2.81 5.17 -10.51
C ALA A 209 -1.69 5.22 -9.45
N MET A 210 -0.44 5.43 -9.85
CA MET A 210 0.70 5.46 -8.93
C MET A 210 1.79 6.39 -9.43
N ASN A 211 2.38 7.19 -8.53
CA ASN A 211 3.55 8.00 -8.88
C ASN A 211 4.80 7.12 -9.05
N TRP A 212 5.00 6.62 -10.25
CA TRP A 212 6.09 5.74 -10.60
C TRP A 212 7.49 6.39 -10.55
N LYS A 213 7.56 7.72 -10.56
CA LYS A 213 8.82 8.47 -10.46
C LYS A 213 9.23 8.79 -9.02
N LYS A 214 8.38 8.46 -8.02
CA LYS A 214 8.56 8.90 -6.62
C LYS A 214 9.88 8.46 -5.99
N ASN A 215 10.33 7.23 -6.27
CA ASN A 215 11.55 6.68 -5.69
C ASN A 215 12.13 5.54 -6.54
N ILE A 216 13.35 5.09 -6.19
CA ILE A 216 14.03 4.02 -6.93
C ILE A 216 13.25 2.70 -6.96
N VAL A 217 12.48 2.39 -5.92
CA VAL A 217 11.70 1.15 -5.85
C VAL A 217 10.58 1.17 -6.89
N THR A 218 9.81 2.27 -6.96
CA THR A 218 8.75 2.42 -7.95
C THR A 218 9.31 2.48 -9.37
N GLN A 219 10.43 3.15 -9.60
CA GLN A 219 11.11 3.18 -10.91
C GLN A 219 11.57 1.77 -11.33
N THR A 220 12.15 1.00 -10.40
CA THR A 220 12.55 -0.40 -10.67
C THR A 220 11.33 -1.26 -10.97
N ALA A 221 10.23 -1.10 -10.23
CA ALA A 221 8.99 -1.81 -10.49
C ALA A 221 8.44 -1.51 -11.89
N VAL A 222 8.41 -0.25 -12.32
CA VAL A 222 8.04 0.14 -13.70
C VAL A 222 8.93 -0.53 -14.73
N PHE A 223 10.23 -0.50 -14.52
CA PHE A 223 11.18 -1.13 -15.43
C PHE A 223 10.89 -2.63 -15.60
N ILE A 224 10.67 -3.34 -14.48
CA ILE A 224 10.32 -4.77 -14.49
C ILE A 224 8.98 -5.03 -15.19
N LEU A 225 7.95 -4.21 -14.92
CA LEU A 225 6.64 -4.32 -15.56
C LEU A 225 6.75 -4.16 -17.08
N ARG A 226 7.46 -3.12 -17.54
CA ARG A 226 7.69 -2.86 -18.96
C ARG A 226 8.48 -3.96 -19.66
N LEU A 227 9.48 -4.56 -18.99
CA LEU A 227 10.20 -5.71 -19.54
C LEU A 227 9.29 -6.92 -19.77
N ASN A 228 8.21 -7.05 -19.00
CA ASN A 228 7.20 -8.09 -19.16
C ASN A 228 6.01 -7.67 -20.04
N GLY A 229 6.13 -6.57 -20.78
CA GLY A 229 5.11 -6.09 -21.71
C GLY A 229 3.90 -5.38 -21.07
N TYR A 230 3.97 -5.09 -19.75
CA TYR A 230 2.90 -4.38 -19.06
C TYR A 230 3.08 -2.87 -19.19
N GLN A 231 1.96 -2.16 -19.36
CA GLN A 231 1.90 -0.70 -19.34
C GLN A 231 1.46 -0.25 -17.93
N PRO A 232 2.37 0.28 -17.11
CA PRO A 232 2.07 0.62 -15.71
C PRO A 232 1.00 1.72 -15.57
N GLU A 233 0.78 2.52 -16.60
CA GLU A 233 -0.23 3.57 -16.65
C GLU A 233 -1.66 3.03 -16.53
N PHE A 234 -1.90 1.78 -16.97
CA PHE A 234 -3.21 1.12 -16.98
C PHE A 234 -3.48 0.23 -15.75
N PHE A 235 -2.54 0.17 -14.81
CA PHE A 235 -2.72 -0.64 -13.62
C PHE A 235 -3.62 0.04 -12.60
N PHE A 236 -4.62 -0.70 -12.12
CA PHE A 236 -5.28 -0.35 -10.86
C PHE A 236 -4.25 -0.36 -9.74
N ARG A 237 -4.28 0.67 -8.91
CA ARG A 237 -3.43 0.73 -7.73
C ARG A 237 -3.76 -0.46 -6.82
N PRO A 238 -2.76 -1.25 -6.40
CA PRO A 238 -3.00 -2.39 -5.54
C PRO A 238 -3.63 -1.96 -4.21
N ARG A 239 -4.67 -2.66 -3.79
CA ARG A 239 -5.42 -2.37 -2.55
C ARG A 239 -4.53 -2.25 -1.31
N LEU A 240 -3.43 -3.03 -1.25
CA LEU A 240 -2.46 -2.95 -0.16
C LEU A 240 -1.81 -1.55 0.02
N LEU A 241 -1.82 -0.71 -1.02
CA LEU A 241 -1.29 0.65 -0.96
C LEU A 241 -2.32 1.68 -0.48
N GLU A 242 -3.58 1.26 -0.35
CA GLU A 242 -4.67 2.13 0.11
C GLU A 242 -4.84 2.10 1.63
N ASP A 243 -4.34 1.05 2.29
CA ASP A 243 -4.42 0.92 3.74
C ASP A 243 -3.04 0.71 4.37
N PRO A 244 -2.57 1.66 5.23
CA PRO A 244 -1.30 1.56 5.92
C PRO A 244 -1.13 0.31 6.79
N LYS A 245 -2.21 -0.18 7.41
CA LYS A 245 -2.15 -1.39 8.25
C LYS A 245 -1.88 -2.63 7.41
N LEU A 246 -2.59 -2.76 6.28
CA LEU A 246 -2.39 -3.88 5.35
C LEU A 246 -0.99 -3.84 4.74
N LEU A 247 -0.53 -2.67 4.31
CA LEU A 247 0.82 -2.49 3.77
C LEU A 247 1.89 -2.93 4.77
N LEU A 248 1.82 -2.44 6.02
CA LEU A 248 2.77 -2.80 7.06
C LEU A 248 2.69 -4.28 7.44
N ALA A 249 1.50 -4.87 7.51
CA ALA A 249 1.34 -6.30 7.78
C ALA A 249 2.05 -7.15 6.72
N ILE A 250 1.91 -6.81 5.44
CA ILE A 250 2.58 -7.50 4.33
C ILE A 250 4.10 -7.29 4.41
N MET A 251 4.58 -6.06 4.65
CA MET A 251 6.01 -5.77 4.79
C MET A 251 6.64 -6.56 5.94
N LEU A 252 5.99 -6.61 7.10
CA LEU A 252 6.45 -7.38 8.25
C LEU A 252 6.43 -8.89 7.99
N THR A 253 5.47 -9.39 7.21
CA THR A 253 5.45 -10.79 6.77
C THR A 253 6.64 -11.12 5.88
N ILE A 254 6.99 -10.23 4.95
CA ILE A 254 8.18 -10.38 4.10
C ILE A 254 9.46 -10.38 4.96
N ILE A 255 9.57 -9.45 5.92
CA ILE A 255 10.70 -9.40 6.85
C ILE A 255 10.79 -10.69 7.67
N THR A 256 9.65 -11.23 8.13
CA THR A 256 9.58 -12.52 8.84
C THR A 256 10.18 -13.65 8.00
N ILE A 257 9.78 -13.76 6.75
CA ILE A 257 10.27 -14.80 5.82
C ILE A 257 11.78 -14.65 5.59
N ILE A 258 12.24 -13.43 5.30
CA ILE A 258 13.67 -13.14 5.06
C ILE A 258 14.51 -13.48 6.30
N ALA A 259 14.05 -13.05 7.49
CA ALA A 259 14.75 -13.33 8.74
C ALA A 259 14.80 -14.82 9.08
N ALA A 260 13.70 -15.56 8.85
CA ALA A 260 13.63 -17.00 9.04
C ALA A 260 14.57 -17.76 8.09
N ILE A 261 14.56 -17.41 6.80
CA ILE A 261 15.45 -18.01 5.78
C ILE A 261 16.91 -17.70 6.14
N GLY A 262 17.23 -16.45 6.47
CA GLY A 262 18.56 -16.02 6.87
C GLY A 262 19.06 -16.77 8.11
N GLY A 263 18.21 -16.91 9.13
CA GLY A 263 18.49 -17.70 10.33
C GLY A 263 18.77 -19.18 10.03
N TYR A 264 17.95 -19.76 9.14
CA TYR A 264 18.12 -21.17 8.72
C TYR A 264 19.41 -21.39 7.92
N LEU A 265 19.70 -20.54 6.95
CA LEU A 265 20.94 -20.63 6.16
C LEU A 265 22.18 -20.47 7.03
N LEU A 266 22.14 -19.55 8.00
CA LEU A 266 23.22 -19.38 8.97
C LEU A 266 23.40 -20.62 9.84
N GLU A 267 22.33 -21.30 10.24
CA GLU A 267 22.38 -22.55 10.98
C GLU A 267 23.06 -23.66 10.18
N ILE A 268 22.70 -23.83 8.91
CA ILE A 268 23.34 -24.80 8.02
C ILE A 268 24.84 -24.49 7.89
N GLY A 269 25.19 -23.23 7.64
CA GLY A 269 26.58 -22.80 7.51
C GLY A 269 27.40 -23.09 8.79
N LEU A 270 26.85 -22.79 9.97
CA LEU A 270 27.51 -23.09 11.24
C LEU A 270 27.69 -24.58 11.47
N ARG A 271 26.70 -25.41 11.17
CA ARG A 271 26.81 -26.88 11.25
C ARG A 271 27.91 -27.41 10.32
N PHE A 272 27.98 -26.91 9.08
CA PHE A 272 29.00 -27.31 8.11
C PHE A 272 30.42 -26.93 8.55
N VAL A 273 30.60 -25.72 9.10
CA VAL A 273 31.89 -25.29 9.67
C VAL A 273 32.31 -26.20 10.83
N MET A 274 31.38 -26.55 11.73
CA MET A 274 31.67 -27.42 12.88
C MET A 274 32.06 -28.84 12.45
N MET A 275 31.45 -29.38 11.40
CA MET A 275 31.82 -30.72 10.88
C MET A 275 33.22 -30.76 10.28
N ARG A 276 33.73 -29.62 9.79
CA ARG A 276 35.09 -29.54 9.20
C ARG A 276 36.21 -29.25 10.21
N ILE A 277 35.90 -28.94 11.49
CA ILE A 277 36.90 -28.78 12.53
C ILE A 277 37.38 -30.19 12.92
N PRO A 278 38.66 -30.59 12.60
CA PRO A 278 39.14 -31.92 12.93
C PRO A 278 39.11 -32.12 14.45
N ARG A 279 38.58 -33.23 14.92
CA ARG A 279 38.59 -33.67 16.34
C ARG A 279 40.02 -33.99 16.87
N ARG A 280 41.05 -33.49 16.20
CA ARG A 280 42.45 -33.67 16.61
C ARG A 280 42.82 -32.69 17.69
N MET A 281 42.50 -32.93 18.95
CA MET A 281 43.21 -32.38 20.13
C MET A 281 42.61 -32.84 21.47
N THR A 282 42.32 -34.14 21.63
CA THR A 282 41.96 -34.63 23.00
C THR A 282 42.68 -35.86 23.46
N CYS A 283 43.66 -36.35 22.70
CA CYS A 283 44.46 -37.51 23.13
C CYS A 283 45.96 -37.26 22.91
N SER A 284 46.60 -36.39 23.66
CA SER A 284 48.07 -36.28 23.67
C SER A 284 48.69 -35.75 24.94
N ASN A 285 48.03 -35.82 26.09
CA ASN A 285 48.70 -35.47 27.35
C ASN A 285 48.41 -36.41 28.53
N ALA A 286 47.87 -37.63 28.24
CA ALA A 286 47.69 -38.63 29.32
C ALA A 286 48.87 -39.61 29.43
N ASP A 287 49.74 -39.69 28.42
CA ASP A 287 50.83 -40.76 28.42
C ASP A 287 52.22 -40.24 28.80
N LYS A 288 52.36 -39.03 29.38
CA LYS A 288 53.68 -38.50 29.81
C LYS A 288 53.85 -38.32 31.30
N LEU A 289 52.96 -38.87 32.11
CA LEU A 289 53.07 -38.74 33.60
C LEU A 289 53.18 -40.07 34.32
N GLY A 290 53.75 -41.07 33.67
CA GLY A 290 53.88 -42.41 34.25
C GLY A 290 55.19 -43.12 33.94
N ALA A 291 56.36 -42.42 34.02
CA ALA A 291 57.67 -43.12 33.93
C ALA A 291 58.78 -42.28 34.59
N THR A 292 58.78 -42.18 35.88
CA THR A 292 59.96 -42.01 36.75
C THR A 292 59.57 -42.52 38.09
N ASP A 293 60.04 -43.74 38.41
CA ASP A 293 60.61 -44.13 39.72
C ASP A 293 60.70 -45.63 39.75
N GLY A 294 61.97 -46.09 39.71
CA GLY A 294 62.44 -47.45 39.94
C GLY A 294 63.91 -47.53 39.76
#